data_dba569b6ef740f3a845559e76014b1f7
#
_entry.id   dba569b6ef740f3a845559e76014b1f7
#
_cell.length_a   1.000
_cell.length_b   1.000
_cell.length_c   1.000
_cell.angle_alpha   90.00
_cell.angle_beta   90.00
_cell.angle_gamma   90.00
#
_symmetry.space_group_name_H-M   'P 1'
#
loop_
_entity.id
_entity.type
_entity.pdbx_description
1 polymer ?
#
loop_
_entity_poly.entity_id
_entity_poly.type
_entity_poly.pdbx_seq_one_letter_code
_entity_poly.pdbx_strand_id
1 'polypeptide(L)'
;MQKKYNSQLVPFARQLRSEMTKEERHLWYDFLRTYPIRFSRQKVLGKYIADFYSAKVGLVIELDGSQHYEEKNMEADAARTAFLEGYDLKVIRIPNNEIAQNFRGVCEYIDSVVKQRLKAPLGHKGPIPPIRGKWPEGPKGVGTLSAKLTEGMRTSQISEYSEF
;
A
#
# COMPACT_ATOMS: atom_id res chain seq x y z
N MET A 1 -16.70 20.38 -6.78
CA MET A 1 -16.97 18.93 -6.62
C MET A 1 -15.65 18.22 -6.36
N GLN A 2 -15.43 17.78 -5.15
CA GLN A 2 -14.22 17.02 -4.80
C GLN A 2 -14.41 15.56 -5.25
N LYS A 3 -13.50 15.07 -6.10
CA LYS A 3 -13.53 13.69 -6.62
C LYS A 3 -13.37 12.70 -5.47
N LYS A 4 -14.31 11.77 -5.32
CA LYS A 4 -14.45 10.83 -4.20
C LYS A 4 -13.31 9.84 -3.99
N TYR A 5 -12.43 9.66 -4.95
CA TYR A 5 -11.14 8.96 -4.92
C TYR A 5 -10.40 9.29 -6.21
N ASN A 6 -9.10 9.11 -6.23
CA ASN A 6 -8.35 9.44 -7.45
C ASN A 6 -8.66 8.42 -8.55
N SER A 7 -9.69 8.73 -9.35
CA SER A 7 -10.13 7.87 -10.47
C SER A 7 -9.05 7.67 -11.52
N GLN A 8 -8.06 8.56 -11.59
CA GLN A 8 -6.94 8.47 -12.52
C GLN A 8 -6.00 7.30 -12.18
N LEU A 9 -5.95 6.89 -10.91
CA LEU A 9 -5.14 5.74 -10.48
C LEU A 9 -5.82 4.39 -10.69
N VAL A 10 -7.11 4.35 -11.02
CA VAL A 10 -7.83 3.08 -11.22
C VAL A 10 -7.32 2.27 -12.40
N PRO A 11 -7.08 2.88 -13.59
CA PRO A 11 -6.50 2.14 -14.72
C PRO A 11 -5.12 1.56 -14.35
N PHE A 12 -4.26 2.33 -13.69
CA PHE A 12 -2.94 1.87 -13.25
C PHE A 12 -3.04 0.72 -12.25
N ALA A 13 -3.92 0.83 -11.24
CA ALA A 13 -4.15 -0.26 -10.30
C ALA A 13 -4.67 -1.54 -10.97
N ARG A 14 -5.46 -1.40 -12.04
CA ARG A 14 -5.93 -2.53 -12.83
C ARG A 14 -4.78 -3.19 -13.60
N GLN A 15 -3.93 -2.38 -14.24
CA GLN A 15 -2.76 -2.85 -14.95
C GLN A 15 -1.78 -3.56 -14.00
N LEU A 16 -1.44 -2.95 -12.87
CA LEU A 16 -0.57 -3.57 -11.85
C LEU A 16 -1.11 -4.92 -11.36
N ARG A 17 -2.45 -5.09 -11.27
CA ARG A 17 -3.04 -6.39 -10.93
C ARG A 17 -2.82 -7.45 -11.99
N SER A 18 -2.74 -7.08 -13.27
CA SER A 18 -2.43 -8.01 -14.36
C SER A 18 -0.93 -8.30 -14.49
N GLU A 19 -0.09 -7.35 -14.08
CA GLU A 19 1.37 -7.39 -14.21
C GLU A 19 2.09 -7.59 -12.86
N MET A 20 1.50 -8.40 -11.98
CA MET A 20 2.11 -8.69 -10.68
C MET A 20 3.52 -9.26 -10.82
N THR A 21 4.43 -8.80 -9.96
CA THR A 21 5.77 -9.40 -9.87
C THR A 21 5.71 -10.85 -9.40
N LYS A 22 6.79 -11.58 -9.54
CA LYS A 22 6.89 -12.97 -9.08
C LYS A 22 6.62 -13.08 -7.58
N GLU A 23 7.18 -12.17 -6.80
CA GLU A 23 7.04 -12.12 -5.34
C GLU A 23 5.61 -11.76 -4.92
N GLU A 24 4.99 -10.80 -5.60
CA GLU A 24 3.58 -10.47 -5.37
C GLU A 24 2.66 -11.65 -5.66
N ARG A 25 2.90 -12.35 -6.77
CA ARG A 25 2.12 -13.55 -7.11
C ARG A 25 2.30 -14.64 -6.06
N HIS A 26 3.54 -14.87 -5.62
CA HIS A 26 3.83 -15.87 -4.60
C HIS A 26 3.10 -15.55 -3.29
N LEU A 27 3.23 -14.32 -2.77
CA LEU A 27 2.54 -13.91 -1.55
C LEU A 27 1.02 -13.95 -1.68
N TRP A 28 0.48 -13.58 -2.83
CA TRP A 28 -0.96 -13.56 -3.06
C TRP A 28 -1.56 -14.94 -3.17
N TYR A 29 -1.06 -15.78 -4.08
CA TYR A 29 -1.70 -17.05 -4.40
C TYR A 29 -1.45 -18.12 -3.34
N ASP A 30 -0.28 -18.09 -2.71
CA ASP A 30 0.11 -19.12 -1.76
C ASP A 30 -0.22 -18.75 -0.29
N PHE A 31 -0.63 -17.50 -0.03
CA PHE A 31 -0.97 -17.09 1.32
C PHE A 31 -2.18 -16.14 1.41
N LEU A 32 -2.11 -14.91 0.89
CA LEU A 32 -3.10 -13.87 1.19
C LEU A 32 -4.48 -14.13 0.60
N ARG A 33 -4.58 -14.80 -0.55
CA ARG A 33 -5.84 -15.09 -1.22
C ARG A 33 -6.77 -15.97 -0.37
N THR A 34 -6.20 -16.92 0.35
CA THR A 34 -6.94 -17.90 1.19
C THR A 34 -6.90 -17.55 2.67
N TYR A 35 -6.25 -16.43 3.03
CA TYR A 35 -6.14 -16.00 4.42
C TYR A 35 -7.51 -15.66 5.02
N PRO A 36 -7.80 -16.02 6.31
CA PRO A 36 -9.12 -15.83 6.91
C PRO A 36 -9.60 -14.37 6.93
N ILE A 37 -8.67 -13.42 6.98
CA ILE A 37 -8.95 -11.99 6.86
C ILE A 37 -8.74 -11.57 5.42
N ARG A 38 -9.75 -10.94 4.82
CA ARG A 38 -9.72 -10.54 3.42
C ARG A 38 -8.68 -9.47 3.16
N PHE A 39 -7.83 -9.73 2.17
CA PHE A 39 -6.93 -8.77 1.55
C PHE A 39 -7.40 -8.40 0.14
N SER A 40 -7.04 -7.23 -0.32
CA SER A 40 -7.20 -6.75 -1.70
C SER A 40 -5.84 -6.42 -2.30
N ARG A 41 -5.66 -6.67 -3.58
CA ARG A 41 -4.43 -6.34 -4.31
C ARG A 41 -4.52 -4.96 -4.94
N GLN A 42 -3.41 -4.26 -5.03
CA GLN A 42 -3.25 -3.01 -5.77
C GLN A 42 -4.42 -2.06 -5.47
N LYS A 43 -4.56 -1.74 -4.20
CA LYS A 43 -5.68 -0.92 -3.71
C LYS A 43 -5.32 0.56 -3.75
N VAL A 44 -6.15 1.35 -4.43
CA VAL A 44 -6.03 2.81 -4.40
C VAL A 44 -6.46 3.32 -3.02
N LEU A 45 -5.52 3.98 -2.33
CA LEU A 45 -5.68 4.58 -1.01
C LEU A 45 -5.30 6.07 -1.10
N GLY A 46 -6.29 6.93 -1.27
CA GLY A 46 -6.06 8.36 -1.54
C GLY A 46 -5.29 8.57 -2.84
N LYS A 47 -4.06 9.05 -2.75
CA LYS A 47 -3.16 9.31 -3.87
C LYS A 47 -2.14 8.19 -4.12
N TYR A 48 -2.22 7.09 -3.39
CA TYR A 48 -1.30 5.97 -3.47
C TYR A 48 -1.99 4.68 -3.90
N ILE A 49 -1.21 3.73 -4.41
CA ILE A 49 -1.65 2.36 -4.66
C ILE A 49 -0.86 1.48 -3.70
N ALA A 50 -1.57 0.71 -2.86
CA ALA A 50 -0.98 -0.26 -1.96
C ALA A 50 -0.94 -1.65 -2.61
N ASP A 51 0.17 -2.38 -2.48
CA ASP A 51 0.29 -3.73 -3.06
C ASP A 51 -0.77 -4.66 -2.50
N PHE A 52 -0.89 -4.73 -1.17
CA PHE A 52 -1.96 -5.46 -0.50
C PHE A 52 -2.55 -4.65 0.65
N TYR A 53 -3.86 -4.76 0.81
CA TYR A 53 -4.59 -4.00 1.81
C TYR A 53 -5.70 -4.83 2.43
N SER A 54 -5.83 -4.77 3.76
CA SER A 54 -6.97 -5.31 4.50
C SER A 54 -7.67 -4.22 5.28
N ALA A 55 -8.94 -3.95 4.93
CA ALA A 55 -9.77 -2.96 5.61
C ALA A 55 -10.12 -3.40 7.05
N LYS A 56 -10.29 -4.71 7.28
CA LYS A 56 -10.73 -5.24 8.57
C LYS A 56 -9.73 -4.98 9.69
N VAL A 57 -8.44 -5.01 9.37
CA VAL A 57 -7.35 -4.80 10.34
C VAL A 57 -6.57 -3.51 10.10
N GLY A 58 -6.94 -2.72 9.08
CA GLY A 58 -6.23 -1.50 8.72
C GLY A 58 -4.76 -1.77 8.42
N LEU A 59 -4.46 -2.84 7.66
CA LEU A 59 -3.09 -3.25 7.33
C LEU A 59 -2.80 -3.05 5.85
N VAL A 60 -1.70 -2.37 5.58
CA VAL A 60 -1.08 -2.23 4.27
C VAL A 60 0.21 -3.05 4.25
N ILE A 61 0.39 -3.87 3.22
CA ILE A 61 1.63 -4.62 2.98
C ILE A 61 2.20 -4.13 1.65
N GLU A 62 3.44 -3.71 1.67
CA GLU A 62 4.22 -3.27 0.52
C GLU A 62 5.38 -4.23 0.31
N LEU A 63 5.60 -4.67 -0.92
CA LEU A 63 6.79 -5.43 -1.27
C LEU A 63 7.87 -4.51 -1.80
N ASP A 64 9.03 -4.56 -1.19
CA ASP A 64 10.14 -3.69 -1.49
C ASP A 64 11.18 -4.43 -2.35
N GLY A 65 11.32 -3.98 -3.59
CA GLY A 65 12.40 -4.42 -4.48
C GLY A 65 13.73 -3.80 -4.04
N SER A 66 14.79 -4.59 -4.02
CA SER A 66 16.13 -4.22 -3.59
C SER A 66 16.85 -3.19 -4.50
N GLN A 67 16.12 -2.32 -5.17
CA GLN A 67 16.71 -1.35 -6.10
C GLN A 67 16.84 0.02 -5.45
N HIS A 68 18.09 0.36 -5.16
CA HIS A 68 18.64 1.69 -4.92
C HIS A 68 17.86 2.58 -3.93
N TYR A 69 18.33 2.58 -2.70
CA TYR A 69 18.05 3.63 -1.72
C TYR A 69 18.66 4.95 -2.20
N GLU A 70 17.98 5.63 -3.10
CA GLU A 70 18.26 7.03 -3.37
C GLU A 70 17.58 7.88 -2.30
N GLU A 71 18.29 8.84 -1.72
CA GLU A 71 17.78 9.72 -0.65
C GLU A 71 16.44 10.39 -1.00
N LYS A 72 16.22 10.69 -2.28
CA LYS A 72 14.94 11.24 -2.77
C LYS A 72 13.75 10.30 -2.59
N ASN A 73 13.96 9.00 -2.62
CA ASN A 73 12.90 8.02 -2.42
C ASN A 73 12.53 7.87 -0.94
N MET A 74 13.47 8.14 -0.02
CA MET A 74 13.21 8.04 1.41
C MET A 74 12.22 9.10 1.92
N GLU A 75 12.31 10.35 1.43
CA GLU A 75 11.35 11.40 1.81
C GLU A 75 9.94 11.10 1.27
N ALA A 76 9.83 10.66 0.02
CA ALA A 76 8.56 10.28 -0.58
C ALA A 76 7.92 9.08 0.14
N ASP A 77 8.72 8.12 0.52
CA ASP A 77 8.29 6.95 1.28
C ASP A 77 7.86 7.28 2.70
N ALA A 78 8.59 8.17 3.37
CA ALA A 78 8.22 8.66 4.70
C ALA A 78 6.90 9.45 4.65
N ALA A 79 6.71 10.31 3.65
CA ALA A 79 5.48 11.07 3.44
C ALA A 79 4.29 10.13 3.14
N ARG A 80 4.51 9.07 2.35
CA ARG A 80 3.51 8.05 2.05
C ARG A 80 3.10 7.29 3.32
N THR A 81 4.07 6.84 4.08
CA THR A 81 3.83 6.12 5.34
C THR A 81 3.08 7.01 6.33
N ALA A 82 3.53 8.25 6.54
CA ALA A 82 2.87 9.21 7.42
C ALA A 82 1.42 9.51 6.98
N PHE A 83 1.17 9.62 5.66
CA PHE A 83 -0.19 9.79 5.13
C PHE A 83 -1.08 8.60 5.48
N LEU A 84 -0.62 7.38 5.27
CA LEU A 84 -1.40 6.17 5.55
C LEU A 84 -1.60 5.94 7.05
N GLU A 85 -0.57 6.16 7.86
CA GLU A 85 -0.65 6.05 9.32
C GLU A 85 -1.57 7.11 9.95
N GLY A 86 -1.70 8.28 9.32
CA GLY A 86 -2.67 9.31 9.70
C GLY A 86 -4.13 8.83 9.62
N TYR A 87 -4.41 7.76 8.88
CA TYR A 87 -5.72 7.09 8.83
C TYR A 87 -5.79 5.82 9.68
N ASP A 88 -4.89 5.66 10.65
CA ASP A 88 -4.76 4.46 11.49
C ASP A 88 -4.45 3.17 10.68
N LEU A 89 -3.84 3.32 9.53
CA LEU A 89 -3.36 2.20 8.74
C LEU A 89 -1.94 1.84 9.16
N LYS A 90 -1.73 0.59 9.53
CA LYS A 90 -0.39 0.05 9.76
C LYS A 90 0.23 -0.31 8.42
N VAL A 91 1.38 0.24 8.12
CA VAL A 91 2.16 -0.11 6.93
C VAL A 91 3.31 -1.04 7.34
N ILE A 92 3.42 -2.17 6.67
CA ILE A 92 4.59 -3.05 6.77
C ILE A 92 5.23 -3.19 5.40
N ARG A 93 6.55 -3.21 5.36
CA ARG A 93 7.35 -3.43 4.15
C ARG A 93 8.10 -4.72 4.27
N ILE A 94 8.03 -5.51 3.21
CA ILE A 94 8.65 -6.83 3.15
C ILE A 94 9.60 -6.83 1.95
N PRO A 95 10.90 -7.01 2.17
CA PRO A 95 11.86 -7.12 1.08
C PRO A 95 11.55 -8.30 0.18
N ASN A 96 11.70 -8.14 -1.12
CA ASN A 96 11.44 -9.21 -2.09
C ASN A 96 12.31 -10.46 -1.86
N ASN A 97 13.55 -10.27 -1.38
CA ASN A 97 14.43 -11.39 -1.04
C ASN A 97 13.88 -12.24 0.12
N GLU A 98 13.18 -11.64 1.09
CA GLU A 98 12.52 -12.39 2.17
C GLU A 98 11.40 -13.28 1.63
N ILE A 99 10.63 -12.79 0.66
CA ILE A 99 9.61 -13.61 -0.03
C ILE A 99 10.24 -14.82 -0.71
N ALA A 100 11.42 -14.64 -1.32
CA ALA A 100 12.10 -15.72 -2.04
C ALA A 100 12.81 -16.72 -1.13
N GLN A 101 13.39 -16.26 -0.02
CA GLN A 101 14.29 -17.06 0.82
C GLN A 101 13.66 -17.53 2.13
N ASN A 102 12.67 -16.80 2.66
CA ASN A 102 12.07 -17.03 3.97
C ASN A 102 10.55 -16.85 3.96
N PHE A 103 9.90 -17.42 2.97
CA PHE A 103 8.44 -17.25 2.77
C PHE A 103 7.61 -17.62 4.01
N ARG A 104 7.98 -18.71 4.69
CA ARG A 104 7.29 -19.13 5.92
C ARG A 104 7.40 -18.07 7.01
N GLY A 105 8.59 -17.53 7.24
CA GLY A 105 8.80 -16.47 8.23
C GLY A 105 8.02 -15.19 7.88
N VAL A 106 7.90 -14.86 6.59
CA VAL A 106 7.05 -13.76 6.13
C VAL A 106 5.58 -14.01 6.46
N CYS A 107 5.06 -15.20 6.19
CA CYS A 107 3.68 -15.56 6.51
C CYS A 107 3.41 -15.47 8.02
N GLU A 108 4.30 -16.00 8.84
CA GLU A 108 4.22 -15.95 10.32
C GLU A 108 4.28 -14.49 10.83
N TYR A 109 5.12 -13.66 10.23
CA TYR A 109 5.19 -12.23 10.56
C TYR A 109 3.89 -11.50 10.23
N ILE A 110 3.35 -11.67 9.03
CA ILE A 110 2.06 -11.08 8.63
C ILE A 110 0.95 -11.53 9.58
N ASP A 111 0.87 -12.83 9.89
CA ASP A 111 -0.12 -13.38 10.81
C ASP A 111 0.00 -12.76 12.22
N SER A 112 1.21 -12.56 12.71
CA SER A 112 1.45 -11.91 14.01
C SER A 112 0.95 -10.47 14.03
N VAL A 113 1.22 -9.70 12.97
CA VAL A 113 0.75 -8.32 12.83
C VAL A 113 -0.77 -8.26 12.74
N VAL A 114 -1.39 -9.15 11.97
CA VAL A 114 -2.85 -9.25 11.88
C VAL A 114 -3.46 -9.54 13.25
N LYS A 115 -2.91 -10.50 14.00
CA LYS A 115 -3.38 -10.85 15.36
C LYS A 115 -3.23 -9.68 16.33
N GLN A 116 -2.14 -8.92 16.26
CA GLN A 116 -1.97 -7.71 17.07
C GLN A 116 -3.02 -6.67 16.73
N ARG A 117 -3.29 -6.44 15.45
CA ARG A 117 -4.30 -5.47 14.99
C ARG A 117 -5.73 -5.89 15.36
N LEU A 118 -6.01 -7.19 15.42
CA LEU A 118 -7.32 -7.68 15.89
C LEU A 118 -7.53 -7.49 17.39
N LYS A 119 -6.48 -7.54 18.18
CA LYS A 119 -6.52 -7.36 19.64
C LYS A 119 -6.55 -5.89 20.06
N ALA A 120 -5.88 -5.04 19.32
CA ALA A 120 -5.92 -3.61 19.56
C ALA A 120 -7.31 -3.10 19.13
N PRO A 121 -8.11 -2.46 20.00
CA PRO A 121 -9.25 -1.72 19.52
C PRO A 121 -8.71 -0.73 18.49
N LEU A 122 -9.25 -0.79 17.27
CA LEU A 122 -8.95 0.21 16.27
C LEU A 122 -9.26 1.55 16.92
N GLY A 123 -8.23 2.24 17.36
CA GLY A 123 -8.35 3.59 17.91
C GLY A 123 -8.71 4.49 16.75
N HIS A 124 -10.00 4.53 16.44
CA HIS A 124 -10.54 5.31 15.35
C HIS A 124 -10.27 6.80 15.58
N LYS A 125 -9.11 7.24 15.19
CA LYS A 125 -8.85 8.66 14.91
C LYS A 125 -9.30 9.01 13.48
N GLY A 126 -10.43 8.45 13.06
CA GLY A 126 -11.02 8.73 11.77
C GLY A 126 -11.67 7.50 11.15
N PRO A 127 -12.70 7.67 10.33
CA PRO A 127 -13.33 6.55 9.67
C PRO A 127 -12.31 5.82 8.80
N ILE A 128 -12.25 4.49 8.93
CA ILE A 128 -11.62 3.64 7.91
C ILE A 128 -12.17 4.11 6.57
N PRO A 129 -11.32 4.52 5.62
CA PRO A 129 -11.83 5.05 4.38
C PRO A 129 -12.75 4.03 3.75
N PRO A 130 -13.97 4.42 3.41
CA PRO A 130 -14.93 3.49 2.85
C PRO A 130 -14.37 2.91 1.56
N ILE A 131 -14.60 1.64 1.33
CA ILE A 131 -14.25 0.91 0.10
C ILE A 131 -14.80 1.65 -1.14
N ARG A 132 -15.84 2.48 -0.94
CA ARG A 132 -16.41 3.45 -1.87
C ARG A 132 -16.76 4.71 -1.08
N GLY A 133 -15.93 5.72 -1.10
CA GLY A 133 -16.26 6.97 -0.43
C GLY A 133 -15.12 7.99 -0.41
N LYS A 134 -15.47 9.20 -0.02
CA LYS A 134 -14.57 10.33 0.11
C LYS A 134 -13.57 10.04 1.24
N TRP A 135 -12.28 10.11 0.94
CA TRP A 135 -11.27 10.17 1.99
C TRP A 135 -11.49 11.46 2.78
N PRO A 136 -11.56 11.38 4.13
CA PRO A 136 -11.52 12.60 4.92
C PRO A 136 -10.23 13.35 4.58
N GLU A 137 -10.30 14.67 4.62
CA GLU A 137 -9.09 15.48 4.47
C GLU A 137 -8.09 15.04 5.54
N GLY A 138 -6.85 14.74 5.12
CA GLY A 138 -5.78 14.38 6.04
C GLY A 138 -5.56 15.49 7.07
N PRO A 139 -4.86 15.20 8.18
CA PRO A 139 -4.60 16.20 9.21
C PRO A 139 -4.02 17.44 8.55
N LYS A 140 -4.65 18.61 8.83
CA LYS A 140 -4.22 19.91 8.35
C LYS A 140 -2.80 20.14 8.85
N GLY A 141 -1.83 20.13 7.95
CA GLY A 141 -0.43 20.36 8.30
C GLY A 141 0.60 19.69 7.40
N VAL A 142 0.20 18.78 6.54
CA VAL A 142 1.12 18.22 5.52
C VAL A 142 0.91 19.04 4.25
N GLY A 143 1.88 19.91 3.96
CA GLY A 143 1.83 20.85 2.85
C GLY A 143 1.45 20.18 1.54
N THR A 144 0.71 20.90 0.75
CA THR A 144 0.33 20.56 -0.62
C THR A 144 1.55 20.30 -1.48
N LEU A 145 2.01 19.06 -1.51
CA LEU A 145 2.98 18.59 -2.51
C LEU A 145 2.19 18.18 -3.78
N SER A 146 1.71 19.21 -4.49
CA SER A 146 0.93 19.06 -5.71
C SER A 146 1.75 18.70 -6.96
N ALA A 147 3.07 18.47 -6.87
CA ALA A 147 3.92 18.45 -8.05
C ALA A 147 4.67 17.13 -8.31
N LYS A 148 4.56 16.10 -7.48
CA LYS A 148 5.36 14.87 -7.65
C LYS A 148 4.57 13.57 -7.45
N LEU A 149 3.43 13.47 -8.13
CA LEU A 149 2.54 12.30 -8.08
C LEU A 149 3.12 11.05 -8.76
N THR A 150 4.15 11.22 -9.58
CA THR A 150 4.78 10.14 -10.34
C THR A 150 6.00 9.52 -9.68
N GLU A 151 6.64 10.21 -8.76
CA GLU A 151 7.90 9.75 -8.14
C GLU A 151 7.74 8.74 -6.99
N GLY A 152 6.54 8.51 -6.48
CA GLY A 152 6.28 7.53 -5.42
C GLY A 152 5.73 6.19 -5.90
N MET A 153 5.46 6.06 -7.18
CA MET A 153 5.17 4.78 -7.83
C MET A 153 6.49 4.16 -8.27
N ARG A 154 6.64 2.87 -8.13
CA ARG A 154 7.85 2.11 -8.50
C ARG A 154 8.56 2.71 -9.70
N THR A 155 9.72 3.33 -9.48
CA THR A 155 10.50 4.06 -10.47
C THR A 155 10.88 3.21 -11.70
N SER A 156 10.90 1.89 -11.55
CA SER A 156 11.17 0.95 -12.65
C SER A 156 10.00 0.71 -13.60
N GLN A 157 8.77 1.10 -13.24
CA GLN A 157 7.58 0.89 -14.07
C GLN A 157 7.01 2.17 -14.67
N ILE A 158 7.43 3.34 -14.23
CA ILE A 158 6.91 4.63 -14.71
C ILE A 158 7.74 5.23 -15.84
N SER A 159 9.03 4.86 -15.98
CA SER A 159 9.84 5.37 -17.09
C SER A 159 9.32 4.94 -18.47
N GLU A 160 8.50 3.88 -18.55
CA GLU A 160 7.88 3.42 -19.78
C GLU A 160 6.57 4.14 -20.14
N TYR A 161 6.00 4.94 -19.22
CA TYR A 161 4.67 5.56 -19.44
C TYR A 161 4.69 7.08 -19.54
N SER A 162 5.84 7.71 -19.53
CA SER A 162 5.96 9.18 -19.69
C SER A 162 6.02 9.66 -21.15
N GLU A 163 5.89 8.77 -22.12
CA GLU A 163 5.93 9.11 -23.56
C GLU A 163 4.58 8.96 -24.27
N PHE A 164 3.44 9.03 -23.54
CA PHE A 164 2.11 9.12 -24.16
C PHE A 164 1.22 10.16 -23.51
#